data_ecaea855c29463014ac5e92370c221d7
#
_entry.id   ecaea855c29463014ac5e92370c221d7
#
_cell.length_a   1.000
_cell.length_b   1.000
_cell.length_c   1.000
_cell.angle_alpha   90.00
_cell.angle_beta   90.00
_cell.angle_gamma   90.00
#
_symmetry.space_group_name_H-M   'P 1'
#
loop_
_entity.id
_entity.type
_entity.pdbx_description
1 polymer ?
#
loop_
_entity_poly.entity_id
_entity_poly.type
_entity_poly.pdbx_seq_one_letter_code
_entity_poly.pdbx_strand_id
1 'polypeptide(L)'
;MSKRKLVDSFTDAINGILRAIRTERNMRVHFIMAGLVLILSAFTDLGRWEVVALLVTIAAVIMGELFNTALEAVVDLVSPDYHPLAERAKQVAAGGVLVAAVISVLIGAIIFIPRLINFHPLLLRKVAQVPAYLSVVAIALCLLTILLAK
;
A
#
# COMPACT_ATOMS: atom_id res chain seq x y z
N MET A 1 -14.66 21.59 -26.46
CA MET A 1 -13.99 20.81 -25.40
C MET A 1 -13.18 19.72 -26.06
N SER A 2 -11.85 19.79 -26.03
CA SER A 2 -10.98 18.74 -26.57
C SER A 2 -11.18 17.45 -25.80
N LYS A 3 -11.39 16.32 -26.52
CA LYS A 3 -11.49 14.99 -25.90
C LYS A 3 -10.14 14.67 -25.25
N ARG A 4 -10.11 14.61 -23.91
CA ARG A 4 -8.93 14.19 -23.13
C ARG A 4 -8.48 12.82 -23.61
N LYS A 5 -7.22 12.64 -23.95
CA LYS A 5 -6.69 11.34 -24.39
C LYS A 5 -6.59 10.39 -23.19
N LEU A 6 -6.78 9.10 -23.38
CA LEU A 6 -6.62 8.09 -22.32
C LEU A 6 -5.24 8.18 -21.66
N VAL A 7 -4.20 8.45 -22.44
CA VAL A 7 -2.82 8.62 -21.96
C VAL A 7 -2.72 9.75 -20.91
N ASP A 8 -3.41 10.89 -21.15
CA ASP A 8 -3.40 12.01 -20.22
C ASP A 8 -4.03 11.62 -18.87
N SER A 9 -5.12 10.83 -18.91
CA SER A 9 -5.78 10.35 -17.69
C SER A 9 -4.92 9.37 -16.90
N PHE A 10 -4.17 8.48 -17.55
CA PHE A 10 -3.22 7.60 -16.87
C PHE A 10 -2.05 8.39 -16.27
N THR A 11 -1.54 9.37 -17.00
CA THR A 11 -0.47 10.26 -16.49
C THR A 11 -0.91 11.01 -15.24
N ASP A 12 -2.13 11.56 -15.24
CA ASP A 12 -2.68 12.26 -14.09
C ASP A 12 -2.86 11.33 -12.88
N ALA A 13 -3.33 10.10 -13.11
CA ALA A 13 -3.48 9.10 -12.05
C ALA A 13 -2.13 8.73 -11.42
N ILE A 14 -1.11 8.47 -12.24
CA ILE A 14 0.25 8.19 -11.77
C ILE A 14 0.81 9.38 -10.98
N ASN A 15 0.65 10.60 -11.50
CA ASN A 15 1.10 11.81 -10.81
C ASN A 15 0.40 12.00 -9.47
N GLY A 16 -0.88 11.64 -9.36
CA GLY A 16 -1.63 11.65 -8.11
C GLY A 16 -1.02 10.71 -7.07
N ILE A 17 -0.74 9.47 -7.45
CA ILE A 17 -0.09 8.47 -6.58
C ILE A 17 1.30 8.96 -6.14
N LEU A 18 2.13 9.44 -7.09
CA LEU A 18 3.46 9.94 -6.80
C LEU A 18 3.44 11.13 -5.85
N ARG A 19 2.47 12.03 -5.99
CA ARG A 19 2.26 13.16 -5.09
C ARG A 19 1.93 12.65 -3.68
N ALA A 20 0.96 11.74 -3.53
CA ALA A 20 0.61 11.17 -2.24
C ALA A 20 1.81 10.50 -1.55
N ILE A 21 2.63 9.73 -2.27
CA ILE A 21 3.87 9.15 -1.72
C ILE A 21 4.84 10.23 -1.23
N ARG A 22 4.95 11.37 -1.93
CA ARG A 22 5.85 12.47 -1.54
C ARG A 22 5.35 13.25 -0.34
N THR A 23 4.06 13.54 -0.29
CA THR A 23 3.48 14.39 0.76
C THR A 23 3.13 13.62 2.01
N GLU A 24 2.57 12.38 1.85
CA GLU A 24 1.99 11.64 2.97
C GLU A 24 2.99 10.65 3.59
N ARG A 25 3.26 10.81 4.89
CA ARG A 25 4.10 9.88 5.65
C ARG A 25 3.49 8.48 5.69
N ASN A 26 2.18 8.39 5.91
CA ASN A 26 1.49 7.10 6.03
C ASN A 26 1.53 6.32 4.72
N MET A 27 1.35 7.00 3.58
CA MET A 27 1.49 6.39 2.26
C MET A 27 2.86 5.72 2.09
N ARG A 28 3.96 6.40 2.48
CA ARG A 28 5.30 5.80 2.42
C ARG A 28 5.42 4.55 3.27
N VAL A 29 4.88 4.59 4.50
CA VAL A 29 4.89 3.42 5.40
C VAL A 29 4.12 2.25 4.76
N HIS A 30 2.95 2.50 4.20
CA HIS A 30 2.14 1.45 3.56
C HIS A 30 2.83 0.83 2.34
N PHE A 31 3.50 1.64 1.51
CA PHE A 31 4.27 1.12 0.38
C PHE A 31 5.49 0.29 0.82
N ILE A 32 6.21 0.72 1.85
CA ILE A 32 7.33 -0.05 2.43
C ILE A 32 6.81 -1.38 2.98
N MET A 33 5.72 -1.37 3.75
CA MET A 33 5.13 -2.58 4.32
C MET A 33 4.63 -3.53 3.22
N ALA A 34 4.01 -3.00 2.17
CA ALA A 34 3.60 -3.78 1.01
C ALA A 34 4.81 -4.46 0.34
N GLY A 35 5.90 -3.72 0.14
CA GLY A 35 7.14 -4.28 -0.40
C GLY A 35 7.70 -5.41 0.48
N LEU A 36 7.75 -5.21 1.79
CA LEU A 36 8.22 -6.23 2.74
C LEU A 36 7.34 -7.48 2.72
N VAL A 37 6.01 -7.32 2.68
CA VAL A 37 5.06 -8.44 2.58
C VAL A 37 5.26 -9.22 1.28
N LEU A 38 5.44 -8.53 0.15
CA LEU A 38 5.70 -9.16 -1.15
C LEU A 38 7.05 -9.89 -1.17
N ILE A 39 8.09 -9.31 -0.57
CA ILE A 39 9.38 -9.99 -0.40
C ILE A 39 9.19 -11.26 0.45
N LEU A 40 8.52 -11.16 1.60
CA LEU A 40 8.27 -12.31 2.46
C LEU A 40 7.45 -13.39 1.76
N SER A 41 6.45 -13.00 0.96
CA SER A 41 5.64 -13.93 0.17
C SER A 41 6.45 -14.71 -0.84
N ALA A 42 7.51 -14.13 -1.40
CA ALA A 42 8.40 -14.80 -2.34
C ALA A 42 9.25 -15.92 -1.69
N PHE A 43 9.48 -15.85 -0.39
CA PHE A 43 10.21 -16.86 0.39
C PHE A 43 9.31 -17.89 1.06
N THR A 44 7.99 -17.77 0.91
CA THR A 44 7.01 -18.68 1.51
C THR A 44 6.17 -19.37 0.43
N ASP A 45 5.80 -20.64 0.65
CA ASP A 45 4.91 -21.36 -0.27
C ASP A 45 3.46 -20.93 0.00
N LEU A 46 3.03 -19.88 -0.73
CA LEU A 46 1.67 -19.38 -0.64
C LEU A 46 0.75 -20.05 -1.67
N GLY A 47 -0.43 -20.46 -1.22
CA GLY A 47 -1.50 -20.85 -2.12
C GLY A 47 -2.04 -19.64 -2.91
N ARG A 48 -2.65 -19.91 -4.09
CA ARG A 48 -3.18 -18.83 -4.94
C ARG A 48 -4.12 -17.88 -4.20
N TRP A 49 -4.97 -18.41 -3.35
CA TRP A 49 -5.95 -17.60 -2.61
C TRP A 49 -5.32 -16.74 -1.52
N GLU A 50 -4.22 -17.19 -0.93
CA GLU A 50 -3.45 -16.39 0.04
C GLU A 50 -2.75 -15.21 -0.65
N VAL A 51 -2.20 -15.44 -1.86
CA VAL A 51 -1.63 -14.36 -2.67
C VAL A 51 -2.70 -13.34 -3.05
N VAL A 52 -3.88 -13.80 -3.49
CA VAL A 52 -5.00 -12.91 -3.81
C VAL A 52 -5.44 -12.13 -2.57
N ALA A 53 -5.56 -12.76 -1.40
CA ALA A 53 -5.92 -12.09 -0.16
C ALA A 53 -4.91 -11.00 0.21
N LEU A 54 -3.60 -11.26 0.10
CA LEU A 54 -2.56 -10.26 0.35
C LEU A 54 -2.65 -9.09 -0.62
N LEU A 55 -2.80 -9.36 -1.91
CA LEU A 55 -2.90 -8.29 -2.92
C LEU A 55 -4.13 -7.42 -2.72
N VAL A 56 -5.28 -8.04 -2.39
CA VAL A 56 -6.53 -7.31 -2.12
C VAL A 56 -6.38 -6.43 -0.88
N THR A 57 -5.79 -6.94 0.21
CA THR A 57 -5.60 -6.13 1.43
C THR A 57 -4.59 -5.01 1.25
N ILE A 58 -3.48 -5.25 0.54
CA ILE A 58 -2.51 -4.20 0.18
C ILE A 58 -3.22 -3.11 -0.65
N ALA A 59 -3.98 -3.50 -1.66
CA ALA A 59 -4.72 -2.56 -2.49
C ALA A 59 -5.75 -1.76 -1.67
N ALA A 60 -6.48 -2.41 -0.75
CA ALA A 60 -7.46 -1.76 0.11
C ALA A 60 -6.83 -0.69 1.02
N VAL A 61 -5.67 -0.96 1.61
CA VAL A 61 -4.94 0.01 2.44
C VAL A 61 -4.47 1.20 1.61
N ILE A 62 -3.82 0.95 0.46
CA ILE A 62 -3.32 2.00 -0.43
C ILE A 62 -4.47 2.86 -0.97
N MET A 63 -5.57 2.24 -1.40
CA MET A 63 -6.77 2.97 -1.86
C MET A 63 -7.39 3.79 -0.74
N GLY A 64 -7.49 3.23 0.47
CA GLY A 64 -7.98 3.95 1.64
C GLY A 64 -7.17 5.21 1.91
N GLU A 65 -5.83 5.12 1.87
CA GLU A 65 -4.93 6.26 2.09
C GLU A 65 -5.05 7.31 0.97
N LEU A 66 -5.19 6.89 -0.30
CA LEU A 66 -5.44 7.82 -1.40
C LEU A 66 -6.75 8.58 -1.22
N PHE A 67 -7.82 7.90 -0.79
CA PHE A 67 -9.10 8.54 -0.49
C PHE A 67 -9.02 9.47 0.72
N ASN A 68 -8.31 9.06 1.78
CA ASN A 68 -8.06 9.92 2.95
C ASN A 68 -7.34 11.20 2.54
N THR A 69 -6.23 11.09 1.80
CA THR A 69 -5.46 12.24 1.30
C THR A 69 -6.31 13.18 0.43
N ALA A 70 -7.11 12.61 -0.47
CA ALA A 70 -8.00 13.40 -1.33
C ALA A 70 -9.08 14.12 -0.51
N LEU A 71 -9.66 13.44 0.49
CA LEU A 71 -10.68 14.02 1.35
C LEU A 71 -10.11 15.13 2.24
N GLU A 72 -8.92 14.94 2.81
CA GLU A 72 -8.21 15.98 3.57
C GLU A 72 -7.99 17.23 2.72
N ALA A 73 -7.51 17.06 1.48
CA ALA A 73 -7.30 18.18 0.56
C ALA A 73 -8.62 18.94 0.24
N VAL A 74 -9.73 18.22 0.07
CA VAL A 74 -11.05 18.83 -0.15
C VAL A 74 -11.54 19.56 1.09
N VAL A 75 -11.39 18.96 2.26
CA VAL A 75 -11.80 19.57 3.54
C VAL A 75 -11.01 20.86 3.79
N ASP A 76 -9.68 20.85 3.56
CA ASP A 76 -8.82 22.03 3.74
C ASP A 76 -9.14 23.15 2.74
N LEU A 77 -9.56 22.79 1.53
CA LEU A 77 -9.99 23.77 0.53
C LEU A 77 -11.30 24.46 0.93
N VAL A 78 -12.25 23.70 1.51
CA VAL A 78 -13.60 24.21 1.85
C VAL A 78 -13.62 24.89 3.23
N SER A 79 -12.80 24.43 4.16
CA SER A 79 -12.73 24.91 5.54
C SER A 79 -11.30 25.16 5.94
N PRO A 80 -10.68 26.28 5.49
CA PRO A 80 -9.31 26.64 5.84
C PRO A 80 -9.12 26.94 7.32
N ASP A 81 -10.19 27.44 7.98
CA ASP A 81 -10.21 27.66 9.42
C ASP A 81 -10.72 26.42 10.16
N TYR A 82 -10.39 26.33 11.47
CA TYR A 82 -10.85 25.24 12.30
C TYR A 82 -12.38 25.18 12.35
N HIS A 83 -12.91 24.00 12.01
CA HIS A 83 -14.33 23.70 12.11
C HIS A 83 -14.53 22.26 12.62
N PRO A 84 -15.36 22.05 13.67
CA PRO A 84 -15.50 20.72 14.29
C PRO A 84 -15.99 19.62 13.33
N LEU A 85 -16.83 19.96 12.35
CA LEU A 85 -17.29 19.00 11.35
C LEU A 85 -16.19 18.65 10.34
N ALA A 86 -15.32 19.59 9.98
CA ALA A 86 -14.17 19.37 9.12
C ALA A 86 -13.18 18.42 9.81
N GLU A 87 -12.87 18.64 11.07
CA GLU A 87 -12.03 17.74 11.87
C GLU A 87 -12.64 16.33 11.95
N ARG A 88 -13.96 16.24 12.24
CA ARG A 88 -14.64 14.93 12.28
C ARG A 88 -14.57 14.21 10.93
N ALA A 89 -14.74 14.91 9.82
CA ALA A 89 -14.64 14.30 8.48
C ALA A 89 -13.26 13.68 8.23
N LYS A 90 -12.19 14.40 8.58
CA LYS A 90 -10.81 13.90 8.48
C LYS A 90 -10.57 12.69 9.39
N GLN A 91 -11.06 12.75 10.64
CA GLN A 91 -10.92 11.62 11.58
C GLN A 91 -11.64 10.36 11.09
N VAL A 92 -12.82 10.49 10.49
CA VAL A 92 -13.57 9.35 9.94
C VAL A 92 -12.84 8.75 8.74
N ALA A 93 -12.28 9.57 7.86
CA ALA A 93 -11.50 9.11 6.72
C ALA A 93 -10.24 8.34 7.16
N ALA A 94 -9.48 8.90 8.09
CA ALA A 94 -8.33 8.24 8.69
C ALA A 94 -8.71 6.93 9.41
N GLY A 95 -9.90 6.91 10.07
CA GLY A 95 -10.47 5.69 10.66
C GLY A 95 -10.69 4.57 9.65
N GLY A 96 -11.12 4.90 8.43
CA GLY A 96 -11.25 3.93 7.33
C GLY A 96 -9.92 3.27 6.95
N VAL A 97 -8.85 4.06 6.87
CA VAL A 97 -7.49 3.55 6.62
C VAL A 97 -7.04 2.63 7.76
N LEU A 98 -7.28 3.03 9.01
CA LEU A 98 -6.93 2.23 10.18
C LEU A 98 -7.61 0.86 10.15
N VAL A 99 -8.91 0.80 9.84
CA VAL A 99 -9.64 -0.46 9.71
C VAL A 99 -9.03 -1.35 8.63
N ALA A 100 -8.75 -0.80 7.45
CA ALA A 100 -8.11 -1.56 6.37
C ALA A 100 -6.72 -2.08 6.79
N ALA A 101 -5.92 -1.27 7.47
CA ALA A 101 -4.59 -1.65 7.95
C ALA A 101 -4.67 -2.77 9.00
N VAL A 102 -5.58 -2.68 9.97
CA VAL A 102 -5.80 -3.72 10.98
C VAL A 102 -6.19 -5.06 10.33
N ILE A 103 -7.14 -5.04 9.40
CA ILE A 103 -7.55 -6.25 8.66
C ILE A 103 -6.36 -6.82 7.88
N SER A 104 -5.55 -5.97 7.23
CA SER A 104 -4.36 -6.40 6.49
C SER A 104 -3.34 -7.10 7.40
N VAL A 105 -3.09 -6.55 8.60
CA VAL A 105 -2.20 -7.16 9.60
C VAL A 105 -2.75 -8.51 10.08
N LEU A 106 -4.05 -8.62 10.34
CA LEU A 106 -4.67 -9.89 10.75
C LEU A 106 -4.56 -10.97 9.68
N ILE A 107 -4.84 -10.62 8.41
CA ILE A 107 -4.70 -11.56 7.30
C ILE A 107 -3.24 -11.96 7.11
N GLY A 108 -2.31 -11.00 7.18
CA GLY A 108 -0.88 -11.30 7.15
C GLY A 108 -0.44 -12.23 8.28
N ALA A 109 -0.92 -12.00 9.50
CA ALA A 109 -0.64 -12.86 10.64
C ALA A 109 -1.15 -14.30 10.43
N ILE A 110 -2.39 -14.47 9.97
CA ILE A 110 -2.97 -15.79 9.67
C ILE A 110 -2.14 -16.53 8.61
N ILE A 111 -1.66 -15.82 7.60
CA ILE A 111 -0.90 -16.41 6.50
C ILE A 111 0.55 -16.73 6.93
N PHE A 112 1.24 -15.79 7.58
CA PHE A 112 2.68 -15.91 7.79
C PHE A 112 3.07 -16.56 9.12
N ILE A 113 2.31 -16.41 10.22
CA ILE A 113 2.69 -16.96 11.53
C ILE A 113 2.91 -18.47 11.48
N PRO A 114 2.03 -19.31 10.89
CA PRO A 114 2.25 -20.75 10.84
C PRO A 114 3.53 -21.12 10.06
N ARG A 115 3.86 -20.33 9.04
CA ARG A 115 5.04 -20.55 8.20
C ARG A 115 6.33 -20.14 8.90
N LEU A 116 6.30 -19.06 9.65
CA LEU A 116 7.45 -18.57 10.43
C LEU A 116 7.80 -19.53 11.58
N ILE A 117 6.81 -20.11 12.24
CA ILE A 117 7.00 -21.10 13.32
C ILE A 117 7.63 -22.38 12.75
N ASN A 118 7.22 -22.79 11.55
CA ASN A 118 7.71 -24.01 10.89
C ASN A 118 8.95 -23.74 10.00
N PHE A 119 9.62 -22.60 10.20
CA PHE A 119 10.71 -22.15 9.38
C PHE A 119 11.97 -23.01 9.59
N HIS A 120 12.13 -24.05 8.77
CA HIS A 120 13.29 -24.95 8.76
C HIS A 120 14.41 -24.38 7.85
N PRO A 121 15.71 -24.76 8.05
CA PRO A 121 16.88 -24.19 7.34
C PRO A 121 16.93 -24.44 5.81
N LEU A 122 15.81 -24.74 5.18
CA LEU A 122 15.67 -24.87 3.72
C LEU A 122 15.69 -23.53 2.96
N LEU A 123 15.92 -22.43 3.66
CA LEU A 123 16.01 -21.05 3.10
C LEU A 123 16.96 -20.97 1.90
N LEU A 124 18.12 -21.60 1.99
CA LEU A 124 19.14 -21.52 0.94
C LEU A 124 18.71 -22.16 -0.38
N ARG A 125 17.84 -23.15 -0.35
CA ARG A 125 17.28 -23.76 -1.57
C ARG A 125 16.18 -22.92 -2.22
N LYS A 126 15.38 -22.15 -1.42
CA LYS A 126 14.28 -21.35 -1.94
C LYS A 126 14.72 -20.02 -2.55
N VAL A 127 15.85 -19.43 -2.08
CA VAL A 127 16.39 -18.20 -2.69
C VAL A 127 16.61 -18.35 -4.20
N ALA A 128 17.03 -19.54 -4.64
CA ALA A 128 17.24 -19.84 -6.06
C ALA A 128 15.92 -20.03 -6.87
N GLN A 129 14.77 -20.15 -6.21
CA GLN A 129 13.47 -20.44 -6.84
C GLN A 129 12.49 -19.26 -6.78
N VAL A 130 12.89 -18.14 -6.18
CA VAL A 130 12.03 -16.92 -6.12
C VAL A 130 11.74 -16.43 -7.52
N PRO A 131 10.48 -16.29 -7.92
CA PRO A 131 10.11 -15.72 -9.21
C PRO A 131 10.68 -14.31 -9.33
N ALA A 132 11.54 -14.08 -10.32
CA ALA A 132 12.27 -12.81 -10.50
C ALA A 132 11.35 -11.59 -10.52
N TYR A 133 10.12 -11.73 -11.06
CA TYR A 133 9.16 -10.64 -11.11
C TYR A 133 8.68 -10.15 -9.74
N LEU A 134 8.51 -11.05 -8.74
CA LEU A 134 8.12 -10.64 -7.38
C LEU A 134 9.24 -9.84 -6.70
N SER A 135 10.48 -10.29 -6.85
CA SER A 135 11.64 -9.57 -6.31
C SER A 135 11.79 -8.21 -6.98
N VAL A 136 11.61 -8.13 -8.29
CA VAL A 136 11.69 -6.86 -9.04
C VAL A 136 10.60 -5.88 -8.60
N VAL A 137 9.35 -6.32 -8.47
CA VAL A 137 8.24 -5.47 -8.01
C VAL A 137 8.47 -4.97 -6.60
N ALA A 138 8.89 -5.84 -5.68
CA ALA A 138 9.15 -5.46 -4.29
C ALA A 138 10.30 -4.46 -4.18
N ILE A 139 11.42 -4.69 -4.89
CA ILE A 139 12.57 -3.77 -4.94
C ILE A 139 12.15 -2.44 -5.56
N ALA A 140 11.37 -2.45 -6.66
CA ALA A 140 10.89 -1.25 -7.29
C ALA A 140 10.01 -0.40 -6.36
N LEU A 141 9.10 -1.02 -5.59
CA LEU A 141 8.28 -0.34 -4.58
C LEU A 141 9.14 0.28 -3.46
N CYS A 142 10.11 -0.47 -2.95
CA CYS A 142 11.01 0.04 -1.92
C CYS A 142 11.90 1.19 -2.43
N LEU A 143 12.48 1.06 -3.63
CA LEU A 143 13.30 2.11 -4.24
C LEU A 143 12.47 3.35 -4.55
N LEU A 144 11.26 3.19 -5.07
CA LEU A 144 10.34 4.29 -5.34
C LEU A 144 10.07 5.10 -4.06
N THR A 145 9.78 4.43 -2.95
CA THR A 145 9.53 5.10 -1.66
C THR A 145 10.76 5.81 -1.13
N ILE A 146 11.96 5.24 -1.28
CA ILE A 146 13.22 5.86 -0.83
C ILE A 146 13.57 7.08 -1.69
N LEU A 147 13.43 6.97 -3.02
CA LEU A 147 13.71 8.08 -3.95
C LEU A 147 12.76 9.26 -3.77
N LEU A 148 11.49 8.98 -3.44
CA LEU A 148 10.47 10.01 -3.25
C LEU A 148 10.47 10.61 -1.84
N ALA A 149 11.18 9.97 -0.89
CA ALA A 149 11.33 10.48 0.48
C ALA A 149 12.43 11.56 0.63
N LYS A 150 13.23 11.79 -0.42
CA LYS A 150 14.19 12.91 -0.53
C LYS A 150 13.50 14.15 -1.08
#